data_844e2c7639afd7d8f14b37de415b8e95
#
_entry.id   844e2c7639afd7d8f14b37de415b8e95
#
_cell.length_a   1.000
_cell.length_b   1.000
_cell.length_c   1.000
_cell.angle_alpha   90.00
_cell.angle_beta   90.00
_cell.angle_gamma   90.00
#
_symmetry.space_group_name_H-M   'P 1'
#
loop_
_entity.id
_entity.type
_entity.pdbx_description
1 polymer ?
#
loop_
_entity_poly.entity_id
_entity_poly.type
_entity_poly.pdbx_seq_one_letter_code
_entity_poly.pdbx_strand_id
1 'polypeptide(L)'
;MDFFHDLTVTDEDFHKLVQFIQKNYGIDLSKKRALITSRLSHSLKERGYTSMKPFLEHLFRTKSQEDLELVLNKLTTNYTYFLREKDHFTYLTNTILPQLAVARQRERSVSIWSAGCSSGEEPYTLSIYLKEFFSGKGTWDTRILATDISHQAMEKAQK
;
A
#
# COMPACT_ATOMS: atom_id res chain seq x y z
N MET A 1 -19.30 -31.78 8.45
CA MET A 1 -19.04 -30.34 8.31
C MET A 1 -17.64 -30.09 8.79
N ASP A 2 -16.64 -30.29 7.94
CA ASP A 2 -15.24 -30.04 8.31
C ASP A 2 -14.92 -28.59 8.08
N PHE A 3 -14.97 -27.83 9.17
CA PHE A 3 -14.63 -26.43 9.23
C PHE A 3 -13.12 -26.25 9.30
N PHE A 4 -12.56 -25.59 8.29
CA PHE A 4 -11.28 -24.91 8.32
C PHE A 4 -10.05 -25.74 8.70
N HIS A 5 -9.70 -26.74 7.90
CA HIS A 5 -8.29 -27.07 7.83
C HIS A 5 -7.57 -25.89 7.15
N ASP A 6 -6.89 -25.09 7.94
CA ASP A 6 -5.99 -24.08 7.42
C ASP A 6 -4.98 -24.74 6.48
N LEU A 7 -4.64 -24.00 5.42
CA LEU A 7 -3.63 -24.47 4.48
C LEU A 7 -2.34 -24.79 5.23
N THR A 8 -1.78 -25.97 5.02
CA THR A 8 -0.53 -26.33 5.71
C THR A 8 0.60 -25.44 5.27
N VAL A 9 1.21 -24.73 6.23
CA VAL A 9 2.36 -23.84 6.03
C VAL A 9 3.50 -24.34 6.91
N THR A 10 4.51 -24.95 6.30
CA THR A 10 5.71 -25.37 7.02
C THR A 10 6.58 -24.19 7.41
N ASP A 11 7.51 -24.38 8.36
CA ASP A 11 8.47 -23.32 8.72
C ASP A 11 9.34 -22.95 7.54
N GLU A 12 9.74 -23.92 6.74
CA GLU A 12 10.54 -23.73 5.55
C GLU A 12 9.80 -22.87 4.50
N ASP A 13 8.54 -23.18 4.21
CA ASP A 13 7.70 -22.42 3.28
C ASP A 13 7.50 -20.98 3.75
N PHE A 14 7.24 -20.81 5.03
CA PHE A 14 7.09 -19.49 5.64
C PHE A 14 8.38 -18.66 5.48
N HIS A 15 9.54 -19.23 5.83
CA HIS A 15 10.81 -18.52 5.71
C HIS A 15 11.14 -18.15 4.25
N LYS A 16 10.90 -19.06 3.30
CA LYS A 16 11.10 -18.79 1.87
C LYS A 16 10.26 -17.62 1.39
N LEU A 17 8.96 -17.60 1.76
CA LEU A 17 8.07 -16.50 1.39
C LEU A 17 8.53 -15.18 2.01
N VAL A 18 8.84 -15.16 3.32
CA VAL A 18 9.31 -13.96 4.01
C VAL A 18 10.58 -13.41 3.39
N GLN A 19 11.57 -14.25 3.14
CA GLN A 19 12.82 -13.85 2.48
C GLN A 19 12.58 -13.29 1.07
N PHE A 20 11.70 -13.93 0.31
CA PHE A 20 11.37 -13.49 -1.03
C PHE A 20 10.71 -12.09 -1.00
N ILE A 21 9.72 -11.89 -0.14
CA ILE A 21 9.02 -10.60 -0.01
C ILE A 21 9.96 -9.51 0.50
N GLN A 22 10.77 -9.80 1.51
CA GLN A 22 11.74 -8.84 2.05
C GLN A 22 12.78 -8.42 1.00
N LYS A 23 13.33 -9.39 0.27
CA LYS A 23 14.37 -9.14 -0.75
C LYS A 23 13.86 -8.30 -1.92
N ASN A 24 12.63 -8.56 -2.39
CA ASN A 24 12.11 -7.95 -3.61
C ASN A 24 11.28 -6.68 -3.35
N TYR A 25 10.67 -6.56 -2.15
CA TYR A 25 9.71 -5.50 -1.83
C TYR A 25 10.04 -4.74 -0.54
N GLY A 26 11.08 -5.14 0.20
CA GLY A 26 11.49 -4.45 1.43
C GLY A 26 10.54 -4.65 2.63
N ILE A 27 9.56 -5.56 2.53
CA ILE A 27 8.54 -5.75 3.57
C ILE A 27 8.98 -6.87 4.52
N ASP A 28 9.16 -6.55 5.81
CA ASP A 28 9.42 -7.54 6.84
C ASP A 28 8.12 -8.18 7.36
N LEU A 29 7.96 -9.45 7.09
CA LEU A 29 6.84 -10.28 7.52
C LEU A 29 7.24 -11.36 8.53
N SER A 30 8.47 -11.32 9.06
CA SER A 30 9.04 -12.38 9.92
C SER A 30 8.20 -12.71 11.15
N LYS A 31 7.49 -11.72 11.69
CA LYS A 31 6.62 -11.87 12.88
C LYS A 31 5.13 -12.01 12.54
N LYS A 32 4.77 -12.21 11.27
CA LYS A 32 3.36 -12.14 10.80
C LYS A 32 2.84 -13.49 10.28
N ARG A 33 3.33 -14.62 10.78
CA ARG A 33 2.96 -15.96 10.30
C ARG A 33 1.46 -16.21 10.29
N ALA A 34 0.79 -15.99 11.41
CA ALA A 34 -0.66 -16.19 11.51
C ALA A 34 -1.45 -15.36 10.50
N LEU A 35 -1.03 -14.10 10.30
CA LEU A 35 -1.61 -13.20 9.31
C LEU A 35 -1.45 -13.74 7.88
N ILE A 36 -0.25 -14.21 7.53
CA ILE A 36 0.07 -14.76 6.22
C ILE A 36 -0.78 -15.99 5.95
N THR A 37 -0.76 -16.94 6.90
CA THR A 37 -1.53 -18.17 6.81
C THR A 37 -3.01 -17.88 6.62
N SER A 38 -3.60 -17.07 7.49
CA SER A 38 -5.02 -16.72 7.43
C SER A 38 -5.42 -16.04 6.11
N ARG A 39 -4.64 -15.04 5.67
CA ARG A 39 -4.99 -14.24 4.49
C ARG A 39 -4.78 -14.98 3.16
N LEU A 40 -3.76 -15.84 3.07
CA LEU A 40 -3.48 -16.60 1.86
C LEU A 40 -4.30 -17.87 1.75
N SER A 41 -4.61 -18.54 2.87
CA SER A 41 -5.28 -19.84 2.87
C SER A 41 -6.56 -19.86 2.04
N HIS A 42 -7.42 -18.86 2.21
CA HIS A 42 -8.68 -18.81 1.47
C HIS A 42 -8.44 -18.71 -0.03
N SER A 43 -7.62 -17.78 -0.47
CA SER A 43 -7.36 -17.54 -1.90
C SER A 43 -6.61 -18.70 -2.57
N LEU A 44 -5.73 -19.38 -1.84
CA LEU A 44 -5.03 -20.54 -2.37
C LEU A 44 -5.95 -21.77 -2.49
N LYS A 45 -6.86 -21.95 -1.52
CA LYS A 45 -7.91 -23.00 -1.62
C LYS A 45 -8.83 -22.79 -2.81
N GLU A 46 -9.28 -21.55 -3.06
CA GLU A 46 -10.08 -21.20 -4.24
C GLU A 46 -9.38 -21.56 -5.56
N ARG A 47 -8.03 -21.50 -5.56
CA ARG A 47 -7.18 -21.89 -6.69
C ARG A 47 -6.83 -23.38 -6.71
N GLY A 48 -7.40 -24.19 -5.81
CA GLY A 48 -7.21 -25.64 -5.75
C GLY A 48 -5.95 -26.11 -5.03
N TYR A 49 -5.21 -25.23 -4.34
CA TYR A 49 -4.06 -25.64 -3.56
C TYR A 49 -4.47 -26.20 -2.19
N THR A 50 -3.87 -27.33 -1.80
CA THR A 50 -4.07 -27.97 -0.49
C THR A 50 -2.98 -27.62 0.52
N SER A 51 -1.84 -27.08 0.05
CA SER A 51 -0.74 -26.60 0.88
C SER A 51 -0.05 -25.41 0.23
N MET A 52 0.74 -24.67 1.01
CA MET A 52 1.46 -23.49 0.50
C MET A 52 2.64 -23.87 -0.40
N LYS A 53 3.26 -25.01 -0.17
CA LYS A 53 4.47 -25.42 -0.90
C LYS A 53 4.32 -25.45 -2.42
N PRO A 54 3.33 -26.12 -3.04
CA PRO A 54 3.19 -26.13 -4.50
C PRO A 54 2.95 -24.73 -5.08
N PHE A 55 2.23 -23.87 -4.36
CA PHE A 55 2.03 -22.49 -4.77
C PHE A 55 3.35 -21.71 -4.77
N LEU A 56 4.16 -21.83 -3.71
CA LEU A 56 5.46 -21.16 -3.65
C LEU A 56 6.42 -21.66 -4.72
N GLU A 57 6.46 -22.97 -4.97
CA GLU A 57 7.26 -23.55 -6.07
C GLU A 57 6.84 -22.97 -7.42
N HIS A 58 5.54 -22.84 -7.65
CA HIS A 58 4.99 -22.21 -8.85
C HIS A 58 5.40 -20.73 -8.92
N LEU A 59 5.14 -19.97 -7.87
CA LEU A 59 5.44 -18.53 -7.77
C LEU A 59 6.92 -18.25 -8.05
N PHE A 60 7.83 -19.00 -7.40
CA PHE A 60 9.28 -18.77 -7.53
C PHE A 60 9.82 -19.16 -8.89
N ARG A 61 9.22 -20.18 -9.53
CA ARG A 61 9.60 -20.62 -10.87
C ARG A 61 9.10 -19.68 -11.96
N THR A 62 7.84 -19.27 -11.90
CA THR A 62 7.19 -18.50 -12.96
C THR A 62 7.33 -16.99 -12.77
N LYS A 63 7.40 -16.53 -11.51
CA LYS A 63 7.29 -15.12 -11.12
C LYS A 63 6.09 -14.45 -11.78
N SER A 64 4.98 -15.22 -11.87
CA SER A 64 3.73 -14.76 -12.45
C SER A 64 3.29 -13.46 -11.80
N GLN A 65 2.99 -12.45 -12.59
CA GLN A 65 2.52 -11.15 -12.11
C GLN A 65 1.24 -11.32 -11.29
N GLU A 66 0.33 -12.16 -11.72
CA GLU A 66 -0.94 -12.45 -11.04
C GLU A 66 -0.72 -13.05 -9.65
N ASP A 67 0.22 -14.00 -9.50
CA ASP A 67 0.51 -14.61 -8.20
C ASP A 67 1.23 -13.64 -7.26
N LEU A 68 2.13 -12.81 -7.81
CA LEU A 68 2.78 -11.74 -7.06
C LEU A 68 1.77 -10.72 -6.54
N GLU A 69 0.87 -10.27 -7.38
CA GLU A 69 -0.21 -9.35 -7.01
C GLU A 69 -1.13 -9.96 -5.96
N LEU A 70 -1.51 -11.24 -6.10
CA LEU A 70 -2.28 -11.94 -5.07
C LEU A 70 -1.57 -11.88 -3.72
N VAL A 71 -0.30 -12.27 -3.69
CA VAL A 71 0.50 -12.27 -2.45
C VAL A 71 0.60 -10.87 -1.86
N LEU A 72 0.97 -9.88 -2.65
CA LEU A 72 1.13 -8.50 -2.19
C LEU A 72 -0.19 -7.92 -1.68
N ASN A 73 -1.28 -8.07 -2.43
CA ASN A 73 -2.60 -7.59 -2.02
C ASN A 73 -3.11 -8.23 -0.73
N LYS A 74 -2.78 -9.52 -0.49
CA LYS A 74 -3.18 -10.24 0.73
C LYS A 74 -2.27 -9.93 1.92
N LEU A 75 -1.00 -9.63 1.69
CA LEU A 75 -0.02 -9.40 2.77
C LEU A 75 0.12 -7.93 3.18
N THR A 76 -0.26 -7.00 2.32
CA THR A 76 -0.32 -5.58 2.65
C THR A 76 -1.61 -5.24 3.40
N THR A 77 -1.56 -4.19 4.21
CA THR A 77 -2.73 -3.66 4.90
C THR A 77 -3.12 -2.35 4.24
N ASN A 78 -4.20 -2.40 3.47
CA ASN A 78 -4.65 -1.26 2.65
C ASN A 78 -5.77 -0.45 3.34
N TYR A 79 -5.81 -0.47 4.69
CA TYR A 79 -6.79 0.29 5.46
C TYR A 79 -6.41 1.77 5.47
N THR A 80 -7.29 2.58 4.92
CA THR A 80 -7.15 4.04 4.84
C THR A 80 -8.52 4.71 4.94
N TYR A 81 -8.56 5.98 5.31
CA TYR A 81 -9.77 6.80 5.36
C TYR A 81 -9.40 8.29 5.26
N PHE A 82 -10.37 9.10 4.84
CA PHE A 82 -10.18 10.55 4.73
C PHE A 82 -9.84 11.20 6.07
N LEU A 83 -8.92 12.18 6.05
CA LEU A 83 -8.46 12.93 7.23
C LEU A 83 -7.81 12.05 8.31
N ARG A 84 -7.32 10.88 7.96
CA ARG A 84 -6.49 10.06 8.83
C ARG A 84 -5.22 10.83 9.19
N GLU A 85 -4.65 10.56 10.39
CA GLU A 85 -3.41 11.21 10.86
C GLU A 85 -3.55 12.75 10.91
N LYS A 86 -4.61 13.24 11.55
CA LYS A 86 -4.95 14.67 11.63
C LYS A 86 -3.79 15.57 12.02
N ASP A 87 -2.91 15.10 12.89
CA ASP A 87 -1.76 15.89 13.36
C ASP A 87 -0.74 16.14 12.24
N HIS A 88 -0.57 15.18 11.31
CA HIS A 88 0.28 15.37 10.14
C HIS A 88 -0.25 16.49 9.24
N PHE A 89 -1.56 16.52 8.99
CA PHE A 89 -2.19 17.56 8.18
C PHE A 89 -2.19 18.92 8.89
N THR A 90 -2.35 18.94 10.21
CA THR A 90 -2.20 20.16 11.02
C THR A 90 -0.79 20.72 10.90
N TYR A 91 0.23 19.87 11.00
CA TYR A 91 1.63 20.30 10.84
C TYR A 91 1.93 20.74 9.39
N LEU A 92 1.43 20.01 8.41
CA LEU A 92 1.54 20.39 7.00
C LEU A 92 1.02 21.80 6.77
N THR A 93 -0.19 22.11 7.25
CA THR A 93 -0.88 23.37 7.00
C THR A 93 -0.26 24.54 7.75
N ASN A 94 0.11 24.31 9.03
CA ASN A 94 0.57 25.39 9.90
C ASN A 94 2.08 25.66 9.82
N THR A 95 2.84 24.68 9.32
CA THR A 95 4.32 24.78 9.31
C THR A 95 4.89 24.63 7.91
N ILE A 96 4.60 23.51 7.23
CA ILE A 96 5.28 23.17 5.98
C ILE A 96 4.79 24.04 4.81
N LEU A 97 3.48 24.14 4.61
CA LEU A 97 2.94 24.92 3.49
C LEU A 97 3.27 26.43 3.55
N PRO A 98 3.23 27.11 4.71
CA PRO A 98 3.71 28.49 4.80
C PRO A 98 5.17 28.65 4.38
N GLN A 99 6.05 27.77 4.83
CA GLN A 99 7.47 27.79 4.45
C GLN A 99 7.66 27.55 2.94
N LEU A 100 6.96 26.57 2.39
CA LEU A 100 6.99 26.29 0.95
C LEU A 100 6.44 27.44 0.13
N ALA A 101 5.37 28.10 0.59
CA ALA A 101 4.78 29.24 -0.10
C ALA A 101 5.77 30.42 -0.22
N VAL A 102 6.57 30.67 0.82
CA VAL A 102 7.64 31.66 0.78
C VAL A 102 8.79 31.20 -0.12
N ALA A 103 9.28 29.99 0.08
CA ALA A 103 10.43 29.46 -0.65
C ALA A 103 10.16 29.30 -2.16
N ARG A 104 8.91 29.03 -2.56
CA ARG A 104 8.48 28.79 -3.93
C ARG A 104 7.61 29.92 -4.52
N GLN A 105 7.71 31.13 -3.95
CA GLN A 105 6.88 32.26 -4.37
C GLN A 105 7.04 32.63 -5.85
N ARG A 106 8.23 32.42 -6.41
CA ARG A 106 8.51 32.72 -7.84
C ARG A 106 7.94 31.66 -8.76
N GLU A 107 8.20 30.37 -8.44
CA GLU A 107 7.78 29.22 -9.22
C GLU A 107 6.28 28.95 -9.10
N ARG A 108 5.68 29.28 -7.95
CA ARG A 108 4.30 28.97 -7.58
C ARG A 108 3.92 27.49 -7.84
N SER A 109 4.84 26.61 -7.49
CA SER A 109 4.69 25.18 -7.70
C SER A 109 5.10 24.40 -6.45
N VAL A 110 4.24 23.47 -6.03
CA VAL A 110 4.47 22.50 -4.95
C VAL A 110 4.12 21.12 -5.45
N SER A 111 5.04 20.18 -5.28
CA SER A 111 4.80 18.76 -5.60
C SER A 111 4.94 17.94 -4.32
N ILE A 112 3.97 17.06 -4.11
CA ILE A 112 3.94 16.15 -2.94
C ILE A 112 3.90 14.72 -3.46
N TRP A 113 4.57 13.84 -2.75
CA TRP A 113 4.51 12.40 -2.98
C TRP A 113 3.79 11.72 -1.82
N SER A 114 2.64 11.08 -2.12
CA SER A 114 1.93 10.16 -1.23
C SER A 114 2.42 8.75 -1.53
N ALA A 115 3.32 8.27 -0.69
CA ALA A 115 3.95 6.95 -0.82
C ALA A 115 3.20 5.92 0.01
N GLY A 116 2.53 4.97 -0.65
CA GLY A 116 1.62 4.02 0.00
C GLY A 116 0.21 4.60 0.15
N CYS A 117 -0.30 5.17 -0.94
CA CYS A 117 -1.58 5.90 -0.94
C CYS A 117 -2.83 5.03 -0.79
N SER A 118 -2.69 3.71 -0.84
CA SER A 118 -3.81 2.77 -0.78
C SER A 118 -4.93 3.11 -1.79
N SER A 119 -6.18 3.19 -1.35
CA SER A 119 -7.34 3.52 -2.19
C SER A 119 -7.55 5.01 -2.45
N GLY A 120 -6.57 5.85 -2.12
CA GLY A 120 -6.53 7.26 -2.58
C GLY A 120 -6.94 8.30 -1.55
N GLU A 121 -7.45 7.92 -0.38
CA GLU A 121 -7.96 8.87 0.61
C GLU A 121 -6.92 9.87 1.09
N GLU A 122 -5.64 9.47 1.19
CA GLU A 122 -4.55 10.39 1.56
C GLU A 122 -4.26 11.42 0.47
N PRO A 123 -3.99 11.07 -0.78
CA PRO A 123 -3.74 12.08 -1.82
C PRO A 123 -4.94 12.98 -2.09
N TYR A 124 -6.17 12.48 -1.98
CA TYR A 124 -7.35 13.36 -2.05
C TYR A 124 -7.45 14.29 -0.84
N THR A 125 -7.14 13.82 0.37
CA THR A 125 -7.05 14.67 1.55
C THR A 125 -5.98 15.74 1.36
N LEU A 126 -4.78 15.40 0.87
CA LEU A 126 -3.73 16.35 0.53
C LEU A 126 -4.22 17.40 -0.48
N SER A 127 -4.94 16.97 -1.51
CA SER A 127 -5.50 17.89 -2.52
C SER A 127 -6.46 18.91 -1.92
N ILE A 128 -7.31 18.50 -0.98
CA ILE A 128 -8.24 19.39 -0.27
C ILE A 128 -7.45 20.43 0.52
N TYR A 129 -6.48 20.01 1.35
CA TYR A 129 -5.68 20.94 2.16
C TYR A 129 -4.84 21.89 1.30
N LEU A 130 -4.26 21.44 0.20
CA LEU A 130 -3.50 22.30 -0.72
C LEU A 130 -4.40 23.33 -1.36
N LYS A 131 -5.56 22.90 -1.86
CA LYS A 131 -6.54 23.80 -2.48
C LYS A 131 -7.03 24.86 -1.52
N GLU A 132 -7.33 24.48 -0.27
CA GLU A 132 -7.74 25.41 0.77
C GLU A 132 -6.63 26.38 1.12
N PHE A 133 -5.42 25.89 1.38
CA PHE A 133 -4.27 26.72 1.78
C PHE A 133 -3.89 27.76 0.72
N PHE A 134 -3.90 27.39 -0.56
CA PHE A 134 -3.55 28.30 -1.65
C PHE A 134 -4.74 29.12 -2.18
N SER A 135 -5.94 28.93 -1.64
CA SER A 135 -7.11 29.73 -2.00
C SER A 135 -6.83 31.22 -1.73
N GLY A 136 -7.12 32.08 -2.70
CA GLY A 136 -6.86 33.52 -2.61
C GLY A 136 -5.39 33.97 -2.71
N LYS A 137 -4.44 33.03 -2.88
CA LYS A 137 -2.99 33.33 -3.05
C LYS A 137 -2.52 33.35 -4.51
N GLY A 138 -3.46 33.45 -5.45
CA GLY A 138 -3.18 33.36 -6.89
C GLY A 138 -3.08 31.90 -7.37
N THR A 139 -2.67 31.71 -8.62
CA THR A 139 -2.59 30.37 -9.23
C THR A 139 -1.31 29.67 -8.78
N TRP A 140 -1.49 28.51 -8.18
CA TRP A 140 -0.41 27.59 -7.78
C TRP A 140 -0.58 26.25 -8.49
N ASP A 141 0.52 25.72 -9.00
CA ASP A 141 0.59 24.33 -9.47
C ASP A 141 0.81 23.41 -8.26
N THR A 142 -0.19 22.61 -7.91
CA THR A 142 -0.17 21.70 -6.74
C THR A 142 -0.32 20.27 -7.23
N ARG A 143 0.78 19.64 -7.60
CA ARG A 143 0.80 18.26 -8.08
C ARG A 143 1.01 17.26 -6.95
N ILE A 144 0.28 16.15 -7.01
CA ILE A 144 0.43 15.03 -6.09
C ILE A 144 0.75 13.78 -6.91
N LEU A 145 1.91 13.19 -6.63
CA LEU A 145 2.24 11.84 -7.08
C LEU A 145 1.74 10.86 -6.03
N ALA A 146 0.87 9.94 -6.41
CA ALA A 146 0.36 8.89 -5.52
C ALA A 146 0.83 7.53 -6.03
N THR A 147 1.41 6.73 -5.14
CA THR A 147 1.90 5.38 -5.46
C THR A 147 1.53 4.40 -4.37
N ASP A 148 1.24 3.16 -4.75
CA ASP A 148 1.06 2.04 -3.82
C ASP A 148 1.59 0.74 -4.43
N ILE A 149 1.97 -0.21 -3.58
CA ILE A 149 2.41 -1.53 -4.02
C ILE A 149 1.23 -2.44 -4.38
N SER A 150 0.04 -2.16 -3.85
CA SER A 150 -1.19 -2.89 -4.14
C SER A 150 -1.84 -2.34 -5.40
N HIS A 151 -1.76 -3.09 -6.50
CA HIS A 151 -2.43 -2.74 -7.74
C HIS A 151 -3.94 -2.61 -7.55
N GLN A 152 -4.56 -3.52 -6.78
CA GLN A 152 -5.98 -3.46 -6.45
C GLN A 152 -6.38 -2.18 -5.70
N ALA A 153 -5.52 -1.67 -4.82
CA ALA A 153 -5.75 -0.41 -4.12
C ALA A 153 -5.67 0.78 -5.11
N MET A 154 -4.67 0.78 -5.99
CA MET A 154 -4.51 1.81 -7.02
C MET A 154 -5.69 1.87 -8.00
N GLU A 155 -6.27 0.73 -8.38
CA GLU A 155 -7.48 0.70 -9.22
C GLU A 155 -8.69 1.37 -8.53
N LYS A 156 -8.78 1.26 -7.20
CA LYS A 156 -9.82 1.96 -6.43
C LYS A 156 -9.57 3.45 -6.35
N ALA A 157 -8.29 3.84 -6.18
CA ALA A 157 -7.89 5.24 -6.09
C ALA A 157 -8.18 6.04 -7.39
N GLN A 158 -8.29 5.36 -8.53
CA GLN A 158 -8.56 5.98 -9.84
C GLN A 158 -10.05 6.11 -10.17
N LYS A 159 -10.94 5.52 -9.38
CA LYS A 159 -12.41 5.57 -9.56
C LYS A 159 -13.05 6.73 -8.80
#